data_28a09bd87d4b3e16dd9a8fd1740de36b
#
_entry.id   28a09bd87d4b3e16dd9a8fd1740de36b
#
_cell.length_a   1.000
_cell.length_b   1.000
_cell.length_c   1.000
_cell.angle_alpha   90.00
_cell.angle_beta   90.00
_cell.angle_gamma   90.00
#
_symmetry.space_group_name_H-M   'P 1'
#
loop_
_entity.id
_entity.type
_entity.pdbx_description
1 polymer ?
#
loop_
_entity_poly.entity_id
_entity_poly.type
_entity_poly.pdbx_seq_one_letter_code
_entity_poly.pdbx_strand_id
1 'polypeptide(L)' 'MYNEIYKEELENFAKQYAQQVNKEEEALQAEKLRIETQLKAIEAEYESVDQGLTNNIKNDAIKLC' A
#
# COMPACT_ATOMS: atom_id res chain seq x y z
N MET A 1 9.10 -43.78 19.41
CA MET A 1 8.86 -42.70 20.39
C MET A 1 9.69 -41.49 20.13
N TYR A 2 11.00 -41.63 20.08
CA TYR A 2 11.90 -40.49 19.87
C TYR A 2 11.64 -39.77 18.52
N ASN A 3 11.43 -40.56 17.47
CA ASN A 3 11.18 -40.01 16.13
C ASN A 3 9.83 -39.26 16.02
N GLU A 4 8.83 -39.71 16.76
CA GLU A 4 7.51 -39.09 16.76
C GLU A 4 7.53 -37.70 17.43
N ILE A 5 8.25 -37.60 18.55
CA ILE A 5 8.41 -36.33 19.27
C ILE A 5 9.17 -35.35 18.39
N TYR A 6 10.19 -35.77 17.70
CA TYR A 6 10.97 -34.94 16.80
C TYR A 6 10.11 -34.44 15.63
N LYS A 7 9.29 -35.31 15.07
CA LYS A 7 8.36 -34.93 13.99
C LYS A 7 7.34 -33.89 14.44
N GLU A 8 6.77 -34.05 15.64
CA GLU A 8 5.81 -33.10 16.17
C GLU A 8 6.44 -31.73 16.38
N GLU A 9 7.64 -31.69 16.95
CA GLU A 9 8.36 -30.46 17.16
C GLU A 9 8.66 -29.74 15.83
N LEU A 10 9.07 -30.52 14.83
CA LEU A 10 9.36 -29.98 13.51
C LEU A 10 8.11 -29.44 12.84
N GLU A 11 6.99 -30.18 12.94
CA GLU A 11 5.70 -29.72 12.39
C GLU A 11 5.22 -28.45 13.09
N ASN A 12 5.33 -28.39 14.41
CA ASN A 12 4.95 -27.22 15.18
C ASN A 12 5.81 -26.01 14.81
N PHE A 13 7.09 -26.22 14.64
CA PHE A 13 8.00 -25.14 14.20
C PHE A 13 7.62 -24.66 12.81
N ALA A 14 7.34 -25.57 11.89
CA ALA A 14 6.94 -25.21 10.52
C ALA A 14 5.63 -24.43 10.51
N LYS A 15 4.66 -24.83 11.34
CA LYS A 15 3.37 -24.12 11.46
C LYS A 15 3.57 -22.71 12.02
N GLN A 16 4.38 -22.57 13.05
CA GLN A 16 4.66 -21.25 13.64
C GLN A 16 5.36 -20.34 12.63
N TYR A 17 6.32 -20.90 11.91
CA TYR A 17 7.03 -20.15 10.88
C TYR A 17 6.09 -19.70 9.78
N ALA A 18 5.22 -20.59 9.31
CA ALA A 18 4.24 -20.27 8.27
C ALA A 18 3.26 -19.18 8.74
N GLN A 19 2.80 -19.24 9.99
CA GLN A 19 1.92 -18.23 10.56
C GLN A 19 2.61 -16.88 10.65
N GLN A 20 3.87 -16.87 11.03
CA GLN A 20 4.64 -15.62 11.13
C GLN A 20 4.83 -15.00 9.75
N VAL A 21 5.18 -15.79 8.74
CA VAL A 21 5.33 -15.32 7.36
C VAL A 21 4.01 -14.77 6.83
N ASN A 22 2.90 -15.46 7.10
CA ASN A 22 1.57 -14.99 6.68
C ASN A 22 1.23 -13.65 7.32
N LYS A 23 1.53 -13.45 8.60
CA LYS A 23 1.28 -12.19 9.28
C LYS A 23 2.11 -11.06 8.68
N GLU A 24 3.36 -11.35 8.34
CA GLU A 24 4.24 -10.37 7.70
C GLU A 24 3.73 -10.00 6.31
N GLU A 25 3.28 -10.99 5.55
CA GLU A 25 2.71 -10.75 4.21
C GLU A 25 1.43 -9.91 4.30
N GLU A 26 0.55 -10.20 5.25
CA GLU A 26 -0.66 -9.40 5.47
C GLU A 26 -0.33 -7.96 5.84
N ALA A 27 0.66 -7.76 6.72
CA ALA A 27 1.09 -6.44 7.11
C ALA A 27 1.68 -5.67 5.93
N LEU A 28 2.49 -6.34 5.10
CA LEU A 28 3.05 -5.72 3.90
C LEU A 28 1.99 -5.35 2.88
N GLN A 29 0.98 -6.21 2.68
CA GLN A 29 -0.11 -5.92 1.77
C GLN A 29 -0.95 -4.76 2.26
N ALA A 30 -1.22 -4.68 3.56
CA ALA A 30 -1.95 -3.57 4.15
C ALA A 30 -1.19 -2.26 3.97
N GLU A 31 0.13 -2.28 4.19
CA GLU A 31 0.97 -1.11 3.99
C GLU A 31 1.02 -0.69 2.53
N LYS A 32 1.15 -1.64 1.63
CA LYS A 32 1.13 -1.38 0.19
C LYS A 32 -0.18 -0.71 -0.23
N LEU A 33 -1.31 -1.22 0.26
CA LEU A 33 -2.62 -0.65 -0.04
C LEU A 33 -2.74 0.78 0.48
N ARG A 34 -2.23 1.03 1.69
CA ARG A 34 -2.23 2.37 2.27
C ARG A 34 -1.41 3.33 1.42
N ILE A 35 -0.23 2.92 0.98
CA ILE A 35 0.65 3.73 0.14
C ILE A 35 -0.02 4.01 -1.21
N GLU A 36 -0.63 3.01 -1.83
CA GLU A 36 -1.35 3.18 -3.10
C GLU A 36 -2.51 4.16 -2.96
N THR A 37 -3.25 4.08 -1.85
CA THR A 37 -4.36 4.99 -1.58
C THR A 37 -3.86 6.42 -1.40
N GLN A 38 -2.75 6.62 -0.65
CA GLN A 38 -2.14 7.92 -0.48
C GLN A 38 -1.62 8.47 -1.79
N LEU A 39 -1.02 7.64 -2.62
CA LEU A 39 -0.51 8.06 -3.92
C LEU A 39 -1.65 8.54 -4.82
N LYS A 40 -2.76 7.81 -4.86
CA LYS A 40 -3.95 8.22 -5.63
C LYS A 40 -4.52 9.53 -5.13
N ALA A 41 -4.54 9.75 -3.81
CA ALA A 41 -5.00 11.00 -3.24
C ALA A 41 -4.10 12.17 -3.65
N ILE A 42 -2.79 11.97 -3.63
CA ILE A 42 -1.81 12.98 -4.04
C ILE A 42 -1.96 13.28 -5.53
N GLU A 43 -2.13 12.26 -6.36
CA GLU A 43 -2.34 12.43 -7.80
C GLU A 43 -3.62 13.24 -8.09
N ALA A 44 -4.70 12.95 -7.36
CA ALA A 44 -5.95 13.67 -7.49
C ALA A 44 -5.80 15.14 -7.08
N GLU A 45 -5.06 15.41 -6.00
CA GLU A 45 -4.76 16.79 -5.58
C GLU A 45 -3.93 17.53 -6.63
N TYR A 46 -2.93 16.84 -7.18
CA TYR A 46 -2.07 17.42 -8.20
C TYR A 46 -2.87 17.78 -9.44
N GLU A 47 -3.74 16.89 -9.91
CA GLU A 47 -4.61 17.17 -11.04
C GLU A 47 -5.54 18.35 -10.77
N SER A 48 -6.11 18.41 -9.56
CA SER A 48 -7.00 19.49 -9.17
C SER A 48 -6.28 20.84 -9.17
N VAL A 49 -5.06 20.89 -8.65
CA VAL A 49 -4.24 22.10 -8.64
C VAL A 49 -3.85 22.49 -10.06
N ASP A 50 -3.46 21.53 -10.88
CA ASP A 50 -3.08 21.77 -12.27
C ASP A 50 -4.24 22.34 -13.08
N GLN A 51 -5.44 21.76 -12.93
CA GLN A 51 -6.64 22.26 -13.57
C GLN A 51 -6.99 23.67 -13.09
N GLY A 52 -6.86 23.91 -11.79
CA GLY A 52 -7.10 25.24 -11.23
C GLY A 52 -6.16 26.30 -11.80
N LEU A 53 -4.88 25.96 -11.92
CA LEU A 53 -3.89 26.85 -12.52
C LEU A 53 -4.17 27.09 -14.00
N THR A 54 -4.51 26.03 -14.73
CA THR A 54 -4.83 26.16 -16.16
C THR A 54 -6.06 27.05 -16.37
N ASN A 55 -7.10 26.88 -15.55
CA ASN A 55 -8.30 27.70 -15.62
C ASN A 55 -8.01 29.17 -15.27
N ASN A 56 -7.18 29.42 -14.27
CA ASN A 56 -6.77 30.75 -13.88
C ASN A 56 -5.99 31.44 -15.01
N ILE A 57 -5.09 30.75 -15.65
CA ILE A 57 -4.31 31.27 -16.78
C ILE A 57 -5.24 31.61 -17.93
N LYS A 58 -6.20 30.75 -18.25
CA LYS A 58 -7.19 31.01 -19.31
C LYS A 58 -8.04 32.23 -19.00
N ASN A 59 -8.50 32.35 -17.75
CA ASN A 59 -9.31 33.49 -17.33
C ASN A 59 -8.53 34.80 -17.39
N ASP A 60 -7.26 34.79 -16.99
CA ASP A 60 -6.40 35.98 -17.08
C ASP A 60 -6.14 36.35 -18.53
N ALA A 61 -5.91 35.36 -19.40
CA ALA A 61 -5.75 35.63 -20.84
C ALA A 61 -6.99 36.27 -21.45
N ILE A 62 -8.18 35.82 -21.05
CA ILE A 62 -9.44 36.39 -21.50
C ILE A 62 -9.60 37.84 -20.99
N LYS A 63 -9.20 38.10 -19.75
CA LYS A 63 -9.28 39.43 -19.16
C LYS A 63 -8.33 40.44 -19.83
N LEU A 64 -7.19 39.93 -20.31
CA LEU A 64 -6.21 40.76 -21.00
C LEU A 64 -6.61 41.10 -22.43
N CYS A 65 -7.51 40.31 -22.98
CA CYS A 65 -8.09 40.58 -24.29
C CYS A 65 -9.34 41.45 -24.18
#